data_357b5b47ec62a3c3adca6fcbc9b4bd12
#
_entry.id   357b5b47ec62a3c3adca6fcbc9b4bd12
#
_cell.length_a   1.000
_cell.length_b   1.000
_cell.length_c   1.000
_cell.angle_alpha   90.00
_cell.angle_beta   90.00
_cell.angle_gamma   90.00
#
_symmetry.space_group_name_H-M   'P 1'
#
loop_
_entity.id
_entity.type
_entity.pdbx_description
1 polymer ?
#
loop_
_entity_poly.entity_id
_entity_poly.type
_entity_poly.pdbx_seq_one_letter_code
_entity_poly.pdbx_strand_id
1 'polypeptide(L)'
;MKSLVVLAGAIATCACTMSDPNLAPKSGAPSYVPANAMPPTLSAAANDLGLPTWQWQRTQLADGRTIVATAPERYTLKFEGGGRVVLRADCNRGAGSYEVNGNAMKMGPAALTKMGCPPGTQESDFAQALPRVSSYAIQDGELVLTLADGGTMRLRAVP
;
A
#
# COMPACT_ATOMS: atom_id res chain seq x y z
N MET A 1 59.87 30.45 -16.99
CA MET A 1 59.61 31.02 -18.32
C MET A 1 58.12 31.38 -18.32
N LYS A 2 57.82 32.55 -18.03
CA LYS A 2 57.39 33.73 -18.75
C LYS A 2 56.52 33.37 -19.96
N SER A 3 55.21 33.68 -19.90
CA SER A 3 54.58 34.45 -20.96
C SER A 3 53.21 34.98 -20.46
N LEU A 4 53.19 36.23 -20.55
CA LEU A 4 52.15 37.22 -20.40
C LEU A 4 51.43 37.36 -21.76
N VAL A 5 50.12 37.55 -21.82
CA VAL A 5 49.38 38.27 -22.89
C VAL A 5 47.93 38.47 -22.40
N VAL A 6 47.55 39.64 -22.03
CA VAL A 6 46.94 40.82 -22.67
C VAL A 6 45.41 40.76 -22.81
N LEU A 7 44.79 41.74 -22.18
CA LEU A 7 43.38 42.16 -22.23
C LEU A 7 42.94 42.53 -23.65
N ALA A 8 41.69 42.24 -23.96
CA ALA A 8 40.89 43.06 -24.89
C ALA A 8 39.46 43.16 -24.39
N GLY A 9 39.04 44.34 -24.05
CA GLY A 9 37.70 44.71 -23.69
C GLY A 9 36.79 44.79 -24.94
N ALA A 10 35.53 44.44 -24.75
CA ALA A 10 34.48 44.75 -25.70
C ALA A 10 33.29 45.34 -24.97
N ILE A 11 32.95 46.53 -25.36
CA ILE A 11 31.88 47.38 -24.90
C ILE A 11 30.54 46.78 -25.37
N ALA A 12 29.64 46.45 -24.46
CA ALA A 12 28.29 46.04 -24.82
C ALA A 12 27.37 47.26 -24.89
N THR A 13 26.89 47.53 -26.07
CA THR A 13 25.86 48.52 -26.36
C THR A 13 24.51 48.07 -25.84
N CYS A 14 23.91 48.91 -25.01
CA CYS A 14 22.54 48.78 -24.53
C CYS A 14 21.58 49.06 -25.72
N ALA A 15 20.91 48.03 -26.21
CA ALA A 15 19.79 48.15 -27.13
C ALA A 15 18.47 48.09 -26.34
N CYS A 16 17.85 49.24 -26.14
CA CYS A 16 16.45 49.32 -25.71
C CYS A 16 15.56 48.79 -26.83
N THR A 17 14.98 47.62 -26.65
CA THR A 17 13.91 47.15 -27.52
C THR A 17 12.57 47.58 -26.94
N MET A 18 11.82 48.27 -27.76
CA MET A 18 10.50 48.82 -27.51
C MET A 18 9.52 47.69 -27.09
N SER A 19 8.80 47.95 -26.01
CA SER A 19 7.67 47.15 -25.57
C SER A 19 6.56 47.20 -26.61
N ASP A 20 6.17 46.05 -27.08
CA ASP A 20 5.01 45.83 -27.95
C ASP A 20 3.72 45.89 -27.09
N PRO A 21 2.81 46.87 -27.28
CA PRO A 21 1.64 47.03 -26.39
C PRO A 21 0.50 46.05 -26.70
N ASN A 22 0.73 45.03 -27.53
CA ASN A 22 -0.37 44.16 -28.01
C ASN A 22 -0.27 42.71 -27.62
N LEU A 23 0.52 42.34 -26.57
CA LEU A 23 0.42 41.03 -25.96
C LEU A 23 -0.52 41.10 -24.76
N ALA A 24 -1.80 40.97 -25.01
CA ALA A 24 -2.77 40.66 -23.97
C ALA A 24 -2.42 39.29 -23.37
N PRO A 25 -2.32 39.17 -22.04
CA PRO A 25 -2.17 37.85 -21.40
C PRO A 25 -3.43 37.04 -21.70
N LYS A 26 -3.29 35.96 -22.48
CA LYS A 26 -4.33 34.95 -22.56
C LYS A 26 -4.53 34.42 -21.16
N SER A 27 -5.59 34.85 -20.49
CA SER A 27 -6.14 34.22 -19.29
C SER A 27 -6.37 32.75 -19.59
N GLY A 28 -5.40 31.92 -19.24
CA GLY A 28 -5.64 30.51 -19.05
C GLY A 28 -6.60 30.39 -17.89
N ALA A 29 -7.87 30.12 -18.18
CA ALA A 29 -8.82 29.77 -17.15
C ALA A 29 -8.20 28.64 -16.32
N PRO A 30 -8.27 28.70 -14.99
CA PRO A 30 -7.85 27.57 -14.17
C PRO A 30 -8.69 26.37 -14.59
N SER A 31 -8.02 25.30 -15.05
CA SER A 31 -8.69 24.06 -15.36
C SER A 31 -9.41 23.61 -14.10
N TYR A 32 -10.74 23.71 -14.10
CA TYR A 32 -11.58 23.20 -13.02
C TYR A 32 -11.39 21.69 -12.99
N VAL A 33 -10.66 21.22 -12.00
CA VAL A 33 -10.60 19.79 -11.67
C VAL A 33 -11.88 19.50 -10.91
N PRO A 34 -12.83 18.70 -11.47
CA PRO A 34 -14.06 18.38 -10.76
C PRO A 34 -13.73 17.75 -9.42
N ALA A 35 -14.45 18.15 -8.37
CA ALA A 35 -14.27 17.68 -7.00
C ALA A 35 -14.36 16.13 -6.85
N ASN A 36 -14.91 15.45 -7.87
CA ASN A 36 -14.98 13.99 -7.95
C ASN A 36 -13.67 13.31 -8.40
N ALA A 37 -12.61 14.08 -8.75
CA ALA A 37 -11.30 13.55 -9.10
C ALA A 37 -10.32 13.54 -7.92
N MET A 38 -10.80 13.79 -6.70
CA MET A 38 -9.98 13.54 -5.51
C MET A 38 -9.78 12.03 -5.39
N PRO A 39 -8.53 11.54 -5.33
CA PRO A 39 -8.30 10.16 -4.98
C PRO A 39 -8.98 9.88 -3.65
N PRO A 40 -9.56 8.68 -3.44
CA PRO A 40 -10.24 8.37 -2.18
C PRO A 40 -9.30 8.68 -1.04
N THR A 41 -9.74 9.56 -0.13
CA THR A 41 -8.95 9.94 1.03
C THR A 41 -8.59 8.68 1.80
N LEU A 42 -7.33 8.59 2.21
CA LEU A 42 -6.74 7.45 2.94
C LEU A 42 -7.58 6.97 4.14
N SER A 43 -8.50 7.81 4.62
CA SER A 43 -9.47 7.49 5.68
C SER A 43 -10.57 6.52 5.24
N ALA A 44 -10.98 6.51 3.96
CA ALA A 44 -12.00 5.58 3.46
C ALA A 44 -11.47 4.14 3.41
N ALA A 45 -10.24 3.95 2.94
CA ALA A 45 -9.62 2.62 2.83
C ALA A 45 -9.44 1.93 4.21
N ALA A 46 -9.13 2.70 5.26
CA ALA A 46 -9.02 2.14 6.61
C ALA A 46 -10.38 1.71 7.19
N ASN A 47 -11.47 2.40 6.81
CA ASN A 47 -12.83 2.02 7.22
C ASN A 47 -13.29 0.73 6.51
N ASP A 48 -12.84 0.49 5.28
CA ASP A 48 -13.22 -0.70 4.52
C ASP A 48 -12.56 -1.98 5.05
N LEU A 49 -11.40 -1.88 5.73
CA LEU A 49 -10.75 -3.02 6.37
C LEU A 49 -11.60 -3.65 7.48
N GLY A 50 -12.29 -2.82 8.27
CA GLY A 50 -13.00 -3.25 9.48
C GLY A 50 -14.39 -3.83 9.25
N LEU A 51 -14.98 -3.65 8.07
CA LEU A 51 -16.35 -4.07 7.81
C LEU A 51 -16.49 -5.57 7.56
N PRO A 52 -15.71 -6.22 6.66
CA PRO A 52 -15.85 -7.63 6.37
C PRO A 52 -14.94 -8.50 7.22
N THR A 53 -15.24 -9.79 7.22
CA THR A 53 -14.26 -10.82 7.52
C THR A 53 -13.50 -11.16 6.24
N TRP A 54 -12.17 -11.26 6.33
CA TRP A 54 -11.30 -11.53 5.19
C TRP A 54 -10.87 -12.98 5.20
N GLN A 55 -11.21 -13.75 4.16
CA GLN A 55 -10.83 -15.15 3.98
C GLN A 55 -9.60 -15.27 3.08
N TRP A 56 -8.56 -15.92 3.57
CA TRP A 56 -7.36 -16.20 2.79
C TRP A 56 -7.65 -17.10 1.60
N GLN A 57 -7.25 -16.64 0.42
CA GLN A 57 -7.41 -17.39 -0.83
C GLN A 57 -6.09 -17.99 -1.29
N ARG A 58 -5.02 -17.20 -1.28
CA ARG A 58 -3.69 -17.62 -1.72
C ARG A 58 -2.60 -16.69 -1.20
N THR A 59 -1.39 -17.22 -1.17
CA THR A 59 -0.15 -16.44 -0.99
C THR A 59 0.79 -16.76 -2.15
N GLN A 60 1.22 -15.72 -2.86
CA GLN A 60 2.31 -15.80 -3.81
C GLN A 60 3.60 -15.44 -3.08
N LEU A 61 4.57 -16.33 -3.06
CA LEU A 61 5.87 -16.14 -2.45
C LEU A 61 6.80 -15.35 -3.38
N ALA A 62 7.85 -14.76 -2.82
CA ALA A 62 8.85 -14.00 -3.58
C ALA A 62 9.57 -14.83 -4.65
N ASP A 63 9.66 -16.14 -4.47
CA ASP A 63 10.24 -17.09 -5.44
C ASP A 63 9.28 -17.50 -6.58
N GLY A 64 8.08 -16.92 -6.61
CA GLY A 64 7.04 -17.17 -7.61
C GLY A 64 6.13 -18.36 -7.30
N ARG A 65 6.40 -19.17 -6.29
CA ARG A 65 5.50 -20.24 -5.85
C ARG A 65 4.21 -19.67 -5.28
N THR A 66 3.12 -20.38 -5.49
CA THR A 66 1.81 -20.00 -4.95
C THR A 66 1.28 -21.08 -4.00
N ILE A 67 0.89 -20.66 -2.81
CA ILE A 67 0.19 -21.48 -1.84
C ILE A 67 -1.28 -21.10 -1.92
N VAL A 68 -2.14 -22.05 -2.30
CA VAL A 68 -3.60 -21.85 -2.38
C VAL A 68 -4.26 -22.42 -1.13
N ALA A 69 -5.16 -21.66 -0.52
CA ALA A 69 -5.91 -22.12 0.63
C ALA A 69 -6.85 -23.28 0.23
N THR A 70 -6.71 -24.42 0.87
CA THR A 70 -7.55 -25.62 0.59
C THR A 70 -8.94 -25.53 1.24
N ALA A 71 -9.06 -24.73 2.31
CA ALA A 71 -10.29 -24.48 3.05
C ALA A 71 -10.32 -23.00 3.52
N PRO A 72 -10.59 -22.04 2.61
CA PRO A 72 -10.49 -20.60 2.90
C PRO A 72 -11.29 -20.15 4.13
N GLU A 73 -12.43 -20.75 4.40
CA GLU A 73 -13.30 -20.47 5.54
C GLU A 73 -12.65 -20.78 6.90
N ARG A 74 -11.55 -21.52 6.89
CA ARG A 74 -10.78 -21.88 8.10
C ARG A 74 -9.64 -20.90 8.40
N TYR A 75 -9.34 -19.98 7.45
CA TYR A 75 -8.24 -19.01 7.54
C TYR A 75 -8.77 -17.59 7.34
N THR A 76 -9.04 -16.90 8.44
CA THR A 76 -9.70 -15.60 8.37
C THR A 76 -9.00 -14.54 9.20
N LEU A 77 -9.12 -13.29 8.75
CA LEU A 77 -8.75 -12.06 9.48
C LEU A 77 -9.98 -11.18 9.62
N LYS A 78 -10.17 -10.61 10.80
CA LYS A 78 -11.14 -9.55 11.06
C LYS A 78 -10.41 -8.40 11.74
N PHE A 79 -10.35 -7.27 11.09
CA PHE A 79 -9.78 -6.05 11.64
C PHE A 79 -10.83 -5.35 12.49
N GLU A 80 -10.47 -5.04 13.72
CA GLU A 80 -11.34 -4.37 14.68
C GLU A 80 -10.77 -2.97 15.00
N GLY A 81 -11.58 -2.11 15.54
CA GLY A 81 -11.15 -0.80 15.99
C GLY A 81 -10.00 -0.87 17.01
N GLY A 82 -9.21 0.20 17.12
CA GLY A 82 -8.11 0.27 18.07
C GLY A 82 -6.87 -0.55 17.69
N GLY A 83 -6.73 -0.94 16.41
CA GLY A 83 -5.54 -1.65 15.93
C GLY A 83 -5.50 -3.13 16.35
N ARG A 84 -6.64 -3.74 16.63
CA ARG A 84 -6.78 -5.15 16.96
C ARG A 84 -7.17 -5.96 15.72
N VAL A 85 -6.54 -7.09 15.51
CA VAL A 85 -6.94 -8.07 14.51
C VAL A 85 -7.27 -9.41 15.19
N VAL A 86 -8.44 -9.95 14.88
CA VAL A 86 -8.83 -11.31 15.28
C VAL A 86 -8.57 -12.23 14.11
N LEU A 87 -8.04 -13.42 14.39
CA LEU A 87 -7.71 -14.36 13.34
C LEU A 87 -8.13 -15.78 13.70
N ARG A 88 -8.48 -16.53 12.69
CA ARG A 88 -8.63 -17.97 12.71
C ARG A 88 -7.61 -18.58 11.76
N ALA A 89 -6.83 -19.50 12.25
CA ALA A 89 -5.85 -20.26 11.51
C ALA A 89 -6.16 -21.74 11.68
N ASP A 90 -7.03 -22.24 10.81
CA ASP A 90 -7.57 -23.59 10.85
C ASP A 90 -8.36 -23.88 12.14
N CYS A 91 -7.88 -24.77 12.99
CA CYS A 91 -8.49 -25.11 14.29
C CYS A 91 -8.09 -24.11 15.38
N ASN A 92 -7.04 -23.31 15.17
CA ASN A 92 -6.55 -22.32 16.11
C ASN A 92 -7.19 -20.95 15.91
N ARG A 93 -7.36 -20.22 17.00
CA ARG A 93 -7.92 -18.87 17.02
C ARG A 93 -7.08 -17.97 17.90
N GLY A 94 -7.09 -16.68 17.58
CA GLY A 94 -6.34 -15.74 18.38
C GLY A 94 -6.55 -14.29 17.96
N ALA A 95 -5.69 -13.44 18.49
CA ALA A 95 -5.70 -12.03 18.18
C ALA A 95 -4.27 -11.49 18.16
N GLY A 96 -4.07 -10.42 17.41
CA GLY A 96 -2.85 -9.64 17.34
C GLY A 96 -3.16 -8.17 17.23
N SER A 97 -2.14 -7.39 16.95
CA SER A 97 -2.26 -5.96 16.66
C SER A 97 -1.96 -5.67 15.20
N TYR A 98 -2.46 -4.53 14.72
CA TYR A 98 -2.05 -3.96 13.45
C TYR A 98 -1.97 -2.45 13.55
N GLU A 99 -1.13 -1.86 12.72
CA GLU A 99 -0.99 -0.42 12.56
C GLU A 99 -1.07 -0.09 11.08
N VAL A 100 -1.75 1.01 10.74
CA VAL A 100 -1.93 1.50 9.37
C VAL A 100 -1.51 2.95 9.30
N ASN A 101 -0.68 3.27 8.32
CA ASN A 101 -0.32 4.64 7.96
C ASN A 101 -0.36 4.79 6.44
N GLY A 102 -1.43 5.39 5.92
CA GLY A 102 -1.72 5.36 4.50
C GLY A 102 -1.98 3.94 4.02
N ASN A 103 -1.19 3.48 3.06
CA ASN A 103 -1.21 2.10 2.58
C ASN A 103 -0.17 1.19 3.26
N ALA A 104 0.71 1.76 4.08
CA ALA A 104 1.62 0.97 4.89
C ALA A 104 0.85 0.27 6.01
N MET A 105 1.13 -1.00 6.22
CA MET A 105 0.54 -1.81 7.28
C MET A 105 1.64 -2.62 7.96
N LYS A 106 1.58 -2.65 9.29
CA LYS A 106 2.38 -3.56 10.10
C LYS A 106 1.44 -4.42 10.93
N MET A 107 1.71 -5.71 10.98
CA MET A 107 1.00 -6.63 11.84
C MET A 107 1.95 -7.11 12.94
N GLY A 108 1.51 -6.94 14.18
CA GLY A 108 2.24 -7.43 15.35
C GLY A 108 2.08 -8.95 15.52
N PRO A 109 2.82 -9.54 16.46
CA PRO A 109 2.68 -10.94 16.76
C PRO A 109 1.25 -11.27 17.24
N ALA A 110 0.72 -12.37 16.73
CA ALA A 110 -0.58 -12.87 17.15
C ALA A 110 -0.42 -13.98 18.19
N ALA A 111 -1.19 -13.89 19.28
CA ALA A 111 -1.34 -14.98 20.21
C ALA A 111 -2.42 -15.93 19.69
N LEU A 112 -2.02 -17.15 19.35
CA LEU A 112 -2.92 -18.22 18.89
C LEU A 112 -3.05 -19.30 19.95
N THR A 113 -4.22 -19.95 20.01
CA THR A 113 -4.34 -21.23 20.71
C THR A 113 -3.39 -22.24 20.07
N LYS A 114 -2.99 -23.27 20.81
CA LYS A 114 -2.11 -24.33 20.32
C LYS A 114 -2.83 -25.69 20.37
N MET A 115 -3.89 -25.78 19.59
CA MET A 115 -4.57 -27.07 19.39
C MET A 115 -3.84 -27.86 18.29
N GLY A 116 -3.78 -29.18 18.44
CA GLY A 116 -3.30 -30.03 17.34
C GLY A 116 -4.32 -30.04 16.21
N CYS A 117 -4.03 -29.35 15.12
CA CYS A 117 -4.91 -29.35 13.95
C CYS A 117 -4.78 -30.66 13.16
N PRO A 118 -5.82 -31.06 12.40
CA PRO A 118 -5.78 -32.27 11.56
C PRO A 118 -4.64 -32.20 10.52
N PRO A 119 -4.18 -33.33 9.99
CA PRO A 119 -3.24 -33.39 8.89
C PRO A 119 -3.71 -32.54 7.68
N GLY A 120 -2.79 -31.88 7.00
CA GLY A 120 -3.09 -31.00 5.87
C GLY A 120 -3.45 -29.57 6.27
N THR A 121 -3.30 -29.21 7.55
CA THR A 121 -3.43 -27.81 7.99
C THR A 121 -2.40 -26.91 7.31
N GLN A 122 -2.83 -25.72 6.92
CA GLN A 122 -1.98 -24.66 6.36
C GLN A 122 -1.81 -23.50 7.39
N GLU A 123 -1.96 -23.82 8.69
CA GLU A 123 -1.84 -22.84 9.78
C GLU A 123 -0.52 -22.10 9.72
N SER A 124 0.58 -22.82 9.55
CA SER A 124 1.93 -22.23 9.50
C SER A 124 2.08 -21.30 8.31
N ASP A 125 1.62 -21.70 7.12
CA ASP A 125 1.71 -20.88 5.91
C ASP A 125 0.95 -19.56 6.06
N PHE A 126 -0.24 -19.63 6.66
CA PHE A 126 -1.08 -18.48 6.91
C PHE A 126 -0.51 -17.58 8.01
N ALA A 127 -0.24 -18.13 9.19
CA ALA A 127 0.13 -17.34 10.37
C ALA A 127 1.52 -16.73 10.27
N GLN A 128 2.49 -17.42 9.64
CA GLN A 128 3.86 -16.90 9.47
C GLN A 128 3.97 -15.80 8.41
N ALA A 129 3.00 -15.67 7.51
CA ALA A 129 2.97 -14.59 6.54
C ALA A 129 2.59 -13.25 7.19
N LEU A 130 1.74 -13.24 8.21
CA LEU A 130 1.16 -12.04 8.78
C LEU A 130 2.18 -11.05 9.36
N PRO A 131 3.19 -11.45 10.16
CA PRO A 131 4.19 -10.52 10.67
C PRO A 131 5.08 -9.91 9.59
N ARG A 132 5.05 -10.45 8.38
CA ARG A 132 5.85 -9.98 7.23
C ARG A 132 5.10 -8.95 6.39
N VAL A 133 3.85 -8.64 6.72
CA VAL A 133 3.06 -7.63 6.00
C VAL A 133 3.72 -6.26 6.13
N SER A 134 3.91 -5.58 5.01
CA SER A 134 4.49 -4.24 4.89
C SER A 134 3.51 -3.19 4.36
N SER A 135 2.55 -3.62 3.53
CA SER A 135 1.52 -2.74 3.01
C SER A 135 0.25 -3.51 2.64
N TYR A 136 -0.84 -2.77 2.40
CA TYR A 136 -2.10 -3.33 1.96
C TYR A 136 -2.76 -2.48 0.88
N ALA A 137 -3.63 -3.12 0.11
CA ALA A 137 -4.56 -2.46 -0.81
C ALA A 137 -5.86 -3.26 -0.87
N ILE A 138 -6.97 -2.59 -1.11
CA ILE A 138 -8.23 -3.22 -1.46
C ILE A 138 -8.45 -3.01 -2.95
N GLN A 139 -8.51 -4.10 -3.71
CA GLN A 139 -8.62 -4.11 -5.17
C GLN A 139 -9.66 -5.15 -5.56
N ASP A 140 -10.65 -4.74 -6.33
CA ASP A 140 -11.71 -5.63 -6.84
C ASP A 140 -12.41 -6.45 -5.76
N GLY A 141 -12.57 -5.87 -4.56
CA GLY A 141 -13.18 -6.55 -3.40
C GLY A 141 -12.27 -7.56 -2.69
N GLU A 142 -11.00 -7.66 -3.09
CA GLU A 142 -9.98 -8.44 -2.40
C GLU A 142 -9.07 -7.53 -1.57
N LEU A 143 -8.70 -7.99 -0.39
CA LEU A 143 -7.60 -7.43 0.39
C LEU A 143 -6.30 -8.06 -0.10
N VAL A 144 -5.41 -7.23 -0.60
CA VAL A 144 -4.06 -7.61 -1.02
C VAL A 144 -3.07 -7.13 0.03
N LEU A 145 -2.41 -8.04 0.71
CA LEU A 145 -1.33 -7.75 1.66
C LEU A 145 -0.01 -8.01 0.96
N THR A 146 0.86 -7.00 0.92
CA THR A 146 2.22 -7.14 0.40
C THR A 146 3.15 -7.52 1.55
N LEU A 147 3.98 -8.51 1.33
CA LEU A 147 4.96 -8.99 2.30
C LEU A 147 6.31 -8.28 2.10
N ALA A 148 7.08 -8.11 3.17
CA ALA A 148 8.35 -7.40 3.14
C ALA A 148 9.41 -8.03 2.21
N ASP A 149 9.25 -9.31 1.90
CA ASP A 149 10.13 -10.04 0.97
C ASP A 149 9.67 -9.99 -0.50
N GLY A 150 8.60 -9.23 -0.79
CA GLY A 150 8.03 -9.08 -2.14
C GLY A 150 6.93 -10.09 -2.47
N GLY A 151 6.59 -11.00 -1.57
CA GLY A 151 5.41 -11.86 -1.73
C GLY A 151 4.10 -11.09 -1.56
N THR A 152 2.98 -11.71 -1.94
CA THR A 152 1.63 -11.14 -1.77
C THR A 152 0.66 -12.18 -1.23
N MET A 153 -0.19 -11.76 -0.29
CA MET A 153 -1.28 -12.57 0.23
C MET A 153 -2.61 -11.93 -0.21
N ARG A 154 -3.53 -12.73 -0.76
CA ARG A 154 -4.84 -12.26 -1.20
C ARG A 154 -5.95 -12.89 -0.36
N LEU A 155 -6.85 -12.03 0.09
CA LEU A 155 -8.00 -12.42 0.92
C LEU A 155 -9.26 -11.81 0.31
N ARG A 156 -10.34 -12.58 0.34
CA ARG A 156 -11.67 -12.16 -0.14
C ARG A 156 -12.56 -11.75 1.03
N ALA A 157 -13.31 -10.68 0.84
CA ALA A 157 -14.32 -10.25 1.78
C ALA A 157 -15.47 -11.27 1.88
N VAL A 158 -15.89 -11.56 3.10
CA VAL A 158 -17.10 -12.31 3.41
C VAL A 158 -17.88 -11.60 4.50
N PRO A 159 -19.22 -11.76 4.52
CA PRO A 159 -20.08 -11.14 5.54
C PRO A 159 -19.66 -11.43 6.96
#